data_4953a86a844ef4d9125c1d0f7b69cf7c
#
_entry.id   4953a86a844ef4d9125c1d0f7b69cf7c
#
_cell.length_a   1.000
_cell.length_b   1.000
_cell.length_c   1.000
_cell.angle_alpha   90.00
_cell.angle_beta   90.00
_cell.angle_gamma   90.00
#
_symmetry.space_group_name_H-M   'P 1'
#
loop_
_entity.id
_entity.type
_entity.pdbx_description
1 polymer ?
#
loop_
_entity_poly.entity_id
_entity_poly.type
_entity_poly.pdbx_seq_one_letter_code
_entity_poly.pdbx_strand_id
1 'polypeptide(L)'
;MSGRLFTSESVTEGHPDKICDQISDSILDAMLAQDPGSRVAVETMVTTGLVHVAGEVTTEAYVEIPRLVRDRILAIGYDSSTKGFDGASCGVEISIGQQSPDIAQGVDSAYEARTGTVDAYDKQGAGDQGLMFGYACDDTPELMPLPIYLAHRLAERLTAVRKSGELAYLRPDGKTQVTIEYAGDRAVRLDTVVVSSQHADGISLEELLAPDVEDKVIAPVLAELAEAGTQLDTAGHRTLVNPTGKFVIGGPMGDAGLTGRKIIVDTYGGMARHGGGAFSGKDPSKVDRSAAYATRWVAKNVVAAGLATRCEVQVAYAIGKAHPVGLYVETFGTETAPIEAIQKAITTVFDLRPAAIVHDLDLLRPIYLPTAAYGHFGRTSADGVEGAFSWERTDRVEELRRALAG
;
A
#
# COMPACT_ATOMS: atom_id res chain seq x y z
N MET A 1 -32.11 2.89 -13.33
CA MET A 1 -31.64 2.67 -11.95
C MET A 1 -30.73 3.83 -11.64
N SER A 2 -30.88 4.53 -10.51
CA SER A 2 -29.94 5.57 -10.09
C SER A 2 -28.58 4.90 -9.84
N GLY A 3 -27.52 5.42 -10.43
CA GLY A 3 -26.15 4.92 -10.22
C GLY A 3 -25.74 5.07 -8.75
N ARG A 4 -24.92 4.14 -8.27
CA ARG A 4 -24.34 4.17 -6.92
C ARG A 4 -22.97 4.86 -6.99
N LEU A 5 -22.77 5.90 -6.19
CA LEU A 5 -21.48 6.59 -6.11
C LEU A 5 -20.57 5.89 -5.10
N PHE A 6 -19.30 5.69 -5.48
CA PHE A 6 -18.26 5.19 -4.60
C PHE A 6 -17.02 6.09 -4.69
N THR A 7 -16.43 6.39 -3.55
CA THR A 7 -15.32 7.35 -3.44
C THR A 7 -14.12 6.70 -2.76
N SER A 8 -12.93 6.94 -3.34
CA SER A 8 -11.64 6.62 -2.71
C SER A 8 -10.74 7.85 -2.73
N GLU A 9 -9.77 7.88 -1.82
CA GLU A 9 -8.76 8.93 -1.75
C GLU A 9 -7.35 8.36 -1.79
N SER A 10 -6.40 9.19 -2.20
CA SER A 10 -4.98 8.95 -2.08
C SER A 10 -4.25 10.21 -1.61
N VAL A 11 -2.99 10.05 -1.26
CA VAL A 11 -2.13 11.14 -0.81
C VAL A 11 -0.77 11.07 -1.49
N THR A 12 -0.10 12.22 -1.62
CA THR A 12 1.25 12.29 -2.16
C THR A 12 2.29 11.74 -1.17
N GLU A 13 3.50 11.48 -1.66
CA GLU A 13 4.64 11.07 -0.82
C GLU A 13 5.01 12.09 0.27
N GLY A 14 4.62 13.36 0.11
CA GLY A 14 4.87 14.45 1.06
C GLY A 14 3.79 14.64 2.12
N HIS A 15 2.72 13.85 2.11
CA HIS A 15 1.75 13.85 3.19
C HIS A 15 2.42 13.37 4.49
N PRO A 16 2.16 13.98 5.67
CA PRO A 16 2.85 13.66 6.91
C PRO A 16 2.87 12.16 7.27
N ASP A 17 1.74 11.47 7.15
CA ASP A 17 1.68 10.03 7.42
C ASP A 17 2.53 9.23 6.42
N LYS A 18 2.60 9.64 5.14
CA LYS A 18 3.41 8.96 4.13
C LYS A 18 4.90 9.26 4.24
N ILE A 19 5.29 10.40 4.80
CA ILE A 19 6.68 10.64 5.22
C ILE A 19 7.09 9.60 6.26
N CYS A 20 6.22 9.34 7.24
CA CYS A 20 6.47 8.36 8.29
C CYS A 20 6.60 6.94 7.74
N ASP A 21 5.67 6.53 6.86
CA ASP A 21 5.72 5.23 6.20
C ASP A 21 7.01 5.04 5.40
N GLN A 22 7.43 6.05 4.63
CA GLN A 22 8.67 6.00 3.86
C GLN A 22 9.92 5.94 4.74
N ILE A 23 9.95 6.65 5.85
CA ILE A 23 11.07 6.58 6.80
C ILE A 23 11.15 5.19 7.41
N SER A 24 10.04 4.65 7.89
CA SER A 24 9.97 3.32 8.51
C SER A 24 10.38 2.22 7.54
N ASP A 25 9.91 2.24 6.28
CA ASP A 25 10.30 1.27 5.27
C ASP A 25 11.74 1.48 4.75
N SER A 26 12.25 2.70 4.74
CA SER A 26 13.68 2.95 4.44
C SER A 26 14.60 2.32 5.49
N ILE A 27 14.22 2.37 6.77
CA ILE A 27 14.97 1.73 7.87
C ILE A 27 14.90 0.20 7.71
N LEU A 28 13.73 -0.35 7.44
CA LEU A 28 13.55 -1.78 7.17
C LEU A 28 14.44 -2.25 6.02
N ASP A 29 14.38 -1.57 4.87
CA ASP A 29 15.15 -1.94 3.68
C ASP A 29 16.68 -1.84 3.94
N ALA A 30 17.13 -0.83 4.67
CA ALA A 30 18.53 -0.68 5.02
C ALA A 30 19.04 -1.81 5.94
N MET A 31 18.18 -2.35 6.80
CA MET A 31 18.50 -3.51 7.64
C MET A 31 18.51 -4.80 6.83
N LEU A 32 17.44 -5.07 6.04
CA LEU A 32 17.34 -6.28 5.23
C LEU A 32 18.44 -6.40 4.18
N ALA A 33 18.94 -5.27 3.65
CA ALA A 33 20.04 -5.25 2.71
C ALA A 33 21.35 -5.81 3.29
N GLN A 34 21.54 -5.73 4.61
CA GLN A 34 22.75 -6.20 5.31
C GLN A 34 22.50 -7.53 6.05
N ASP A 35 21.29 -7.72 6.57
CA ASP A 35 20.86 -8.89 7.32
C ASP A 35 19.43 -9.26 6.93
N PRO A 36 19.24 -10.18 5.97
CA PRO A 36 17.91 -10.65 5.57
C PRO A 36 17.09 -11.30 6.69
N GLY A 37 17.76 -11.71 7.80
CA GLY A 37 17.12 -12.28 8.98
C GLY A 37 16.60 -11.24 9.98
N SER A 38 16.76 -9.94 9.70
CA SER A 38 16.36 -8.86 10.60
C SER A 38 14.88 -8.96 10.99
N ARG A 39 14.62 -8.77 12.29
CA ARG A 39 13.27 -8.57 12.85
C ARG A 39 13.09 -7.09 13.13
N VAL A 40 12.13 -6.47 12.47
CA VAL A 40 11.93 -5.02 12.49
C VAL A 40 10.47 -4.70 12.73
N ALA A 41 10.22 -3.88 13.72
CA ALA A 41 8.94 -3.22 13.95
C ALA A 41 9.26 -1.77 14.32
N VAL A 42 9.32 -0.88 13.32
CA VAL A 42 9.69 0.52 13.47
C VAL A 42 8.57 1.42 13.04
N GLU A 43 8.19 2.30 13.92
CA GLU A 43 7.18 3.33 13.72
C GLU A 43 7.83 4.71 13.78
N THR A 44 7.30 5.63 12.98
CA THR A 44 7.80 7.00 12.89
C THR A 44 6.66 7.97 13.17
N MET A 45 6.96 9.03 13.89
CA MET A 45 6.12 10.20 14.05
C MET A 45 6.85 11.42 13.48
N VAL A 46 6.15 12.28 12.75
CA VAL A 46 6.64 13.59 12.34
C VAL A 46 5.72 14.70 12.83
N THR A 47 6.28 15.82 13.19
CA THR A 47 5.57 17.06 13.49
C THR A 47 6.47 18.25 13.14
N THR A 48 6.06 19.48 13.47
CA THR A 48 6.86 20.67 13.18
C THR A 48 8.29 20.53 13.67
N GLY A 49 9.25 20.46 12.73
CA GLY A 49 10.69 20.44 13.00
C GLY A 49 11.23 19.18 13.68
N LEU A 50 10.44 18.11 13.87
CA LEU A 50 10.84 16.90 14.60
C LEU A 50 10.41 15.63 13.89
N VAL A 51 11.32 14.66 13.89
CA VAL A 51 11.03 13.23 13.60
C VAL A 51 11.36 12.42 14.83
N HIS A 52 10.46 11.55 15.26
CA HIS A 52 10.69 10.56 16.29
C HIS A 52 10.52 9.15 15.69
N VAL A 53 11.56 8.32 15.83
CA VAL A 53 11.57 6.93 15.39
C VAL A 53 11.55 6.05 16.63
N ALA A 54 10.57 5.17 16.73
CA ALA A 54 10.41 4.26 17.87
C ALA A 54 10.15 2.82 17.39
N GLY A 55 10.39 1.84 18.25
CA GLY A 55 10.08 0.44 17.95
C GLY A 55 11.08 -0.56 18.50
N GLU A 56 11.03 -1.78 17.99
CA GLU A 56 11.88 -2.90 18.40
C GLU A 56 12.55 -3.53 17.18
N VAL A 57 13.83 -3.81 17.32
CA VAL A 57 14.67 -4.39 16.26
C VAL A 57 15.58 -5.48 16.83
N THR A 58 15.72 -6.58 16.09
CA THR A 58 16.75 -7.58 16.28
C THR A 58 17.47 -7.79 14.94
N THR A 59 18.72 -7.35 14.84
CA THR A 59 19.49 -7.37 13.58
C THR A 59 21.00 -7.33 13.88
N GLU A 60 21.78 -7.90 12.95
CA GLU A 60 23.23 -7.72 12.90
C GLU A 60 23.65 -6.49 12.05
N ALA A 61 22.68 -5.82 11.39
CA ALA A 61 22.93 -4.67 10.54
C ALA A 61 23.24 -3.40 11.36
N TYR A 62 24.09 -2.54 10.80
CA TYR A 62 24.27 -1.18 11.29
C TYR A 62 23.66 -0.17 10.31
N VAL A 63 22.75 0.66 10.79
CA VAL A 63 22.07 1.69 10.00
C VAL A 63 22.25 3.05 10.67
N GLU A 64 22.78 4.01 9.92
CA GLU A 64 22.86 5.43 10.31
C GLU A 64 21.49 6.09 10.17
N ILE A 65 20.57 5.78 11.11
CA ILE A 65 19.15 6.17 11.04
C ILE A 65 18.97 7.69 10.89
N PRO A 66 19.67 8.58 11.65
CA PRO A 66 19.47 10.03 11.49
C PRO A 66 19.78 10.53 10.09
N ARG A 67 20.82 9.99 9.45
CA ARG A 67 21.17 10.34 8.09
C ARG A 67 20.11 9.85 7.09
N LEU A 68 19.71 8.60 7.21
CA LEU A 68 18.68 7.99 6.36
C LEU A 68 17.35 8.77 6.44
N VAL A 69 16.92 9.18 7.64
CA VAL A 69 15.73 10.01 7.85
C VAL A 69 15.84 11.33 7.09
N ARG A 70 16.99 12.04 7.24
CA ARG A 70 17.22 13.33 6.56
C ARG A 70 17.23 13.19 5.06
N ASP A 71 17.96 12.20 4.55
CA ASP A 71 18.07 11.92 3.11
C ASP A 71 16.67 11.62 2.52
N ARG A 72 15.82 10.87 3.24
CA ARG A 72 14.44 10.59 2.81
C ARG A 72 13.60 11.85 2.75
N ILE A 73 13.61 12.69 3.77
CA ILE A 73 12.84 13.94 3.81
C ILE A 73 13.28 14.89 2.68
N LEU A 74 14.59 14.99 2.44
CA LEU A 74 15.13 15.81 1.34
C LEU A 74 14.71 15.25 -0.03
N ALA A 75 14.75 13.92 -0.22
CA ALA A 75 14.31 13.27 -1.46
C ALA A 75 12.81 13.45 -1.76
N ILE A 76 11.96 13.57 -0.73
CA ILE A 76 10.56 13.93 -0.87
C ILE A 76 10.42 15.39 -1.35
N GLY A 77 11.35 16.27 -1.01
CA GLY A 77 11.38 17.67 -1.42
C GLY A 77 11.16 18.67 -0.29
N TYR A 78 11.22 18.25 0.96
CA TYR A 78 11.26 19.12 2.13
C TYR A 78 12.71 19.54 2.44
N ASP A 79 13.19 20.52 1.72
CA ASP A 79 14.56 21.02 1.71
C ASP A 79 14.70 22.45 2.26
N SER A 80 13.63 23.00 2.81
CA SER A 80 13.59 24.37 3.33
C SER A 80 12.43 24.57 4.31
N SER A 81 12.67 25.32 5.37
CA SER A 81 11.64 25.76 6.31
C SER A 81 10.49 26.54 5.66
N THR A 82 10.73 27.16 4.50
CA THR A 82 9.68 27.83 3.72
C THR A 82 8.65 26.88 3.11
N LYS A 83 9.00 25.58 3.04
CA LYS A 83 8.08 24.51 2.63
C LYS A 83 7.33 23.87 3.81
N GLY A 84 7.60 24.34 5.03
CA GLY A 84 6.98 23.84 6.26
C GLY A 84 7.77 22.71 6.96
N PHE A 85 8.83 22.20 6.33
CA PHE A 85 9.72 21.18 6.91
C PHE A 85 11.07 21.19 6.20
N ASP A 86 12.15 20.86 6.93
CA ASP A 86 13.50 20.84 6.36
C ASP A 86 14.28 19.63 6.87
N GLY A 87 14.56 18.69 5.98
CA GLY A 87 15.29 17.47 6.27
C GLY A 87 16.73 17.73 6.72
N ALA A 88 17.35 18.86 6.30
CA ALA A 88 18.71 19.19 6.69
C ALA A 88 18.84 19.60 8.17
N SER A 89 17.79 20.23 8.72
CA SER A 89 17.84 20.87 10.04
C SER A 89 16.85 20.35 11.09
N CYS A 90 15.91 19.47 10.73
CA CYS A 90 14.92 18.92 11.67
C CYS A 90 15.60 18.12 12.80
N GLY A 91 14.99 18.11 13.99
CA GLY A 91 15.35 17.18 15.06
C GLY A 91 15.07 15.72 14.65
N VAL A 92 15.93 14.80 15.05
CA VAL A 92 15.71 13.36 14.89
C VAL A 92 15.96 12.68 16.21
N GLU A 93 14.92 12.10 16.79
CA GLU A 93 14.96 11.33 18.02
C GLU A 93 14.77 9.85 17.73
N ILE A 94 15.48 8.98 18.44
CA ILE A 94 15.43 7.53 18.24
C ILE A 94 15.21 6.84 19.58
N SER A 95 14.16 6.00 19.64
CA SER A 95 13.80 5.17 20.77
C SER A 95 13.54 3.74 20.30
N ILE A 96 14.64 3.05 19.91
CA ILE A 96 14.59 1.67 19.42
C ILE A 96 15.14 0.74 20.51
N GLY A 97 14.34 -0.25 20.88
CA GLY A 97 14.70 -1.33 21.80
C GLY A 97 14.93 -2.66 21.10
N GLN A 98 15.14 -3.71 21.87
CA GLN A 98 15.20 -5.09 21.39
C GLN A 98 13.81 -5.72 21.42
N GLN A 99 13.53 -6.63 20.48
CA GLN A 99 12.30 -7.42 20.49
C GLN A 99 12.20 -8.27 21.76
N SER A 100 10.96 -8.40 22.30
CA SER A 100 10.70 -9.26 23.46
C SER A 100 11.07 -10.73 23.14
N PRO A 101 11.84 -11.39 24.05
CA PRO A 101 12.15 -12.83 23.90
C PRO A 101 10.91 -13.71 23.87
N ASP A 102 9.83 -13.32 24.54
CA ASP A 102 8.58 -14.09 24.59
C ASP A 102 7.88 -14.10 23.23
N ILE A 103 7.93 -12.99 22.50
CA ILE A 103 7.39 -12.89 21.13
C ILE A 103 8.29 -13.70 20.18
N ALA A 104 9.61 -13.55 20.27
CA ALA A 104 10.57 -14.26 19.44
C ALA A 104 10.39 -15.78 19.51
N GLN A 105 10.14 -16.34 20.71
CA GLN A 105 9.92 -17.77 20.90
C GLN A 105 8.80 -18.33 20.02
N GLY A 106 7.67 -17.62 19.88
CA GLY A 106 6.53 -18.05 19.09
C GLY A 106 6.78 -17.98 17.58
N VAL A 107 7.61 -17.02 17.14
CA VAL A 107 8.00 -16.86 15.74
C VAL A 107 9.04 -17.91 15.34
N ASP A 108 10.08 -18.08 16.14
CA ASP A 108 11.23 -18.93 15.82
C ASP A 108 10.93 -20.43 15.99
N SER A 109 9.92 -20.79 16.80
CA SER A 109 9.51 -22.18 17.04
C SER A 109 7.99 -22.27 17.19
N ALA A 110 7.30 -22.50 16.07
CA ALA A 110 5.84 -22.62 16.03
C ALA A 110 5.31 -23.77 16.91
N TYR A 111 4.05 -23.68 17.26
CA TYR A 111 3.35 -24.71 18.04
C TYR A 111 3.48 -26.08 17.37
N GLU A 112 3.34 -26.16 16.07
CA GLU A 112 3.45 -27.36 15.25
C GLU A 112 4.85 -27.99 15.38
N ALA A 113 5.91 -27.21 15.30
CA ALA A 113 7.30 -27.68 15.47
C ALA A 113 7.54 -28.22 16.89
N ARG A 114 6.93 -27.64 17.92
CA ARG A 114 7.05 -28.09 19.31
C ARG A 114 6.25 -29.36 19.62
N THR A 115 5.22 -29.65 18.80
CA THR A 115 4.33 -30.82 18.99
C THR A 115 4.63 -31.99 18.06
N GLY A 116 5.70 -31.89 17.25
CA GLY A 116 6.22 -33.05 16.51
C GLY A 116 6.02 -33.02 15.00
N THR A 117 5.87 -31.87 14.41
CA THR A 117 5.75 -31.68 12.96
C THR A 117 7.08 -31.84 12.21
N VAL A 118 7.00 -32.18 10.94
CA VAL A 118 8.13 -32.59 10.10
C VAL A 118 8.40 -31.63 8.92
N ASP A 119 7.45 -30.74 8.57
CA ASP A 119 7.57 -29.85 7.42
C ASP A 119 8.44 -28.62 7.76
N ALA A 120 9.28 -28.20 6.80
CA ALA A 120 10.15 -27.05 6.97
C ALA A 120 9.40 -25.73 7.23
N TYR A 121 8.23 -25.56 6.61
CA TYR A 121 7.40 -24.37 6.77
C TYR A 121 6.57 -24.35 8.06
N ASP A 122 6.49 -25.48 8.79
CA ASP A 122 5.87 -25.53 10.10
C ASP A 122 6.76 -25.03 11.24
N LYS A 123 8.00 -24.66 10.94
CA LYS A 123 8.96 -24.19 11.96
C LYS A 123 8.66 -22.77 12.42
N GLN A 124 8.23 -21.89 11.51
CA GLN A 124 7.95 -20.49 11.80
C GLN A 124 6.46 -20.28 12.08
N GLY A 125 6.15 -19.77 13.27
CA GLY A 125 4.80 -19.37 13.64
C GLY A 125 4.49 -17.92 13.20
N ALA A 126 3.19 -17.59 13.20
CA ALA A 126 2.76 -16.20 13.03
C ALA A 126 3.25 -15.33 14.20
N GLY A 127 3.79 -14.17 13.91
CA GLY A 127 4.32 -13.23 14.90
C GLY A 127 3.26 -12.56 15.77
N ASP A 128 2.00 -12.61 15.36
CA ASP A 128 0.86 -12.11 16.10
C ASP A 128 -0.42 -12.87 15.70
N GLN A 129 -1.47 -12.71 16.47
CA GLN A 129 -2.82 -13.01 16.04
C GLN A 129 -3.33 -11.91 15.10
N GLY A 130 -4.25 -12.25 14.19
CA GLY A 130 -4.88 -11.24 13.34
C GLY A 130 -5.64 -11.85 12.20
N LEU A 131 -6.31 -10.97 11.45
CA LEU A 131 -6.99 -11.33 10.21
C LEU A 131 -6.59 -10.32 9.13
N MET A 132 -6.34 -10.81 7.92
CA MET A 132 -5.87 -10.03 6.78
C MET A 132 -6.78 -10.30 5.58
N PHE A 133 -6.92 -9.27 4.74
CA PHE A 133 -7.75 -9.34 3.55
C PHE A 133 -6.93 -9.06 2.30
N GLY A 134 -7.19 -9.82 1.25
CA GLY A 134 -6.81 -9.51 -0.12
C GLY A 134 -8.03 -9.33 -0.99
N TYR A 135 -7.90 -8.52 -2.03
CA TYR A 135 -8.99 -8.23 -2.95
C TYR A 135 -8.47 -8.08 -4.38
N ALA A 136 -9.29 -8.43 -5.34
CA ALA A 136 -9.11 -8.13 -6.76
C ALA A 136 -10.47 -7.98 -7.45
N CYS A 137 -10.53 -7.14 -8.48
CA CYS A 137 -11.68 -7.00 -9.35
C CYS A 137 -11.23 -6.63 -10.77
N ASP A 138 -12.11 -6.79 -11.75
CA ASP A 138 -11.83 -6.54 -13.16
C ASP A 138 -12.10 -5.11 -13.61
N ASP A 139 -12.12 -4.14 -12.68
CA ASP A 139 -12.33 -2.72 -13.01
C ASP A 139 -11.16 -2.14 -13.82
N THR A 140 -9.92 -2.62 -13.60
CA THR A 140 -8.70 -2.14 -14.27
C THR A 140 -7.82 -3.31 -14.73
N PRO A 141 -6.89 -3.10 -15.68
CA PRO A 141 -5.94 -4.14 -16.11
C PRO A 141 -5.09 -4.71 -14.95
N GLU A 142 -4.80 -3.90 -13.93
CA GLU A 142 -4.08 -4.30 -12.74
C GLU A 142 -4.93 -5.11 -11.76
N LEU A 143 -6.22 -5.29 -12.09
CA LEU A 143 -7.22 -5.95 -11.24
C LEU A 143 -7.40 -5.23 -9.89
N MET A 144 -7.48 -3.91 -9.93
CA MET A 144 -7.73 -3.01 -8.81
C MET A 144 -9.07 -2.30 -8.95
N PRO A 145 -9.69 -1.90 -7.81
CA PRO A 145 -10.86 -1.01 -7.86
C PRO A 145 -10.50 0.34 -8.51
N LEU A 146 -11.30 0.76 -9.48
CA LEU A 146 -11.04 1.96 -10.26
C LEU A 146 -10.91 3.24 -9.42
N PRO A 147 -11.71 3.50 -8.36
CA PRO A 147 -11.60 4.74 -7.61
C PRO A 147 -10.23 4.93 -6.93
N ILE A 148 -9.71 3.89 -6.25
CA ILE A 148 -8.41 3.98 -5.59
C ILE A 148 -7.27 3.99 -6.61
N TYR A 149 -7.38 3.19 -7.68
CA TYR A 149 -6.40 3.19 -8.76
C TYR A 149 -6.23 4.59 -9.36
N LEU A 150 -7.34 5.23 -9.72
CA LEU A 150 -7.30 6.57 -10.31
C LEU A 150 -6.80 7.63 -9.30
N ALA A 151 -7.20 7.53 -8.03
CA ALA A 151 -6.71 8.42 -6.98
C ALA A 151 -5.18 8.31 -6.81
N HIS A 152 -4.61 7.11 -6.88
CA HIS A 152 -3.15 6.90 -6.86
C HIS A 152 -2.47 7.51 -8.07
N ARG A 153 -2.96 7.26 -9.30
CA ARG A 153 -2.38 7.83 -10.53
C ARG A 153 -2.37 9.36 -10.51
N LEU A 154 -3.44 9.99 -9.99
CA LEU A 154 -3.50 11.43 -9.82
C LEU A 154 -2.46 11.94 -8.80
N ALA A 155 -2.30 11.26 -7.67
CA ALA A 155 -1.31 11.63 -6.65
C ALA A 155 0.14 11.47 -7.15
N GLU A 156 0.42 10.40 -7.91
CA GLU A 156 1.72 10.20 -8.56
C GLU A 156 2.01 11.28 -9.59
N ARG A 157 1.04 11.61 -10.46
CA ARG A 157 1.20 12.65 -11.48
C ARG A 157 1.40 14.02 -10.84
N LEU A 158 0.67 14.35 -9.76
CA LEU A 158 0.84 15.58 -8.99
C LEU A 158 2.28 15.71 -8.46
N THR A 159 2.83 14.62 -7.96
CA THR A 159 4.23 14.56 -7.51
C THR A 159 5.21 14.67 -8.66
N ALA A 160 4.95 14.01 -9.79
CA ALA A 160 5.82 14.05 -10.96
C ALA A 160 5.97 15.47 -11.54
N VAL A 161 4.88 16.21 -11.72
CA VAL A 161 4.93 17.60 -12.24
C VAL A 161 5.59 18.56 -11.26
N ARG A 162 5.52 18.29 -9.96
CA ARG A 162 6.27 19.04 -8.95
C ARG A 162 7.77 18.75 -9.03
N LYS A 163 8.17 17.46 -9.02
CA LYS A 163 9.59 17.05 -9.03
C LYS A 163 10.31 17.39 -10.32
N SER A 164 9.63 17.33 -11.46
CA SER A 164 10.19 17.74 -12.76
C SER A 164 10.39 19.26 -12.86
N GLY A 165 9.75 20.06 -11.99
CA GLY A 165 9.73 21.50 -12.06
C GLY A 165 8.73 22.07 -13.08
N GLU A 166 7.89 21.23 -13.69
CA GLU A 166 6.80 21.66 -14.58
C GLU A 166 5.82 22.58 -13.83
N LEU A 167 5.49 22.23 -12.58
CA LEU A 167 4.72 23.08 -11.67
C LEU A 167 5.58 23.39 -10.41
N ALA A 168 6.63 24.16 -10.58
CA ALA A 168 7.65 24.46 -9.56
C ALA A 168 7.10 25.15 -8.28
N TYR A 169 5.91 25.75 -8.36
CA TYR A 169 5.26 26.38 -7.21
C TYR A 169 4.52 25.36 -6.30
N LEU A 170 4.33 24.11 -6.71
CA LEU A 170 3.77 23.08 -5.86
C LEU A 170 4.73 22.68 -4.74
N ARG A 171 4.16 22.27 -3.61
CA ARG A 171 4.86 21.76 -2.44
C ARG A 171 4.57 20.27 -2.25
N PRO A 172 5.32 19.55 -1.39
CA PRO A 172 5.23 18.11 -1.35
C PRO A 172 3.90 17.53 -0.84
N ASP A 173 3.17 18.23 0.03
CA ASP A 173 1.91 17.74 0.61
C ASP A 173 0.75 17.86 -0.38
N GLY A 174 -0.06 16.82 -0.46
CA GLY A 174 -1.24 16.82 -1.32
C GLY A 174 -2.11 15.59 -1.13
N LYS A 175 -3.36 15.73 -1.55
CA LYS A 175 -4.38 14.67 -1.54
C LYS A 175 -5.15 14.66 -2.85
N THR A 176 -5.61 13.49 -3.23
CA THR A 176 -6.52 13.28 -4.35
C THR A 176 -7.71 12.45 -3.89
N GLN A 177 -8.88 12.73 -4.43
CA GLN A 177 -10.08 11.96 -4.17
C GLN A 177 -10.86 11.79 -5.46
N VAL A 178 -11.37 10.59 -5.69
CA VAL A 178 -12.10 10.22 -6.90
C VAL A 178 -13.43 9.60 -6.53
N THR A 179 -14.50 10.09 -7.13
CA THR A 179 -15.85 9.51 -7.03
C THR A 179 -16.27 8.94 -8.37
N ILE A 180 -16.58 7.65 -8.38
CA ILE A 180 -17.03 6.90 -9.57
C ILE A 180 -18.49 6.49 -9.39
N GLU A 181 -19.28 6.62 -10.44
CA GLU A 181 -20.63 6.07 -10.53
C GLU A 181 -20.59 4.63 -11.06
N TYR A 182 -21.28 3.74 -10.35
CA TYR A 182 -21.44 2.33 -10.69
C TYR A 182 -22.86 2.01 -11.09
N ALA A 183 -23.04 1.29 -12.20
CA ALA A 183 -24.28 0.64 -12.60
C ALA A 183 -24.19 -0.85 -12.25
N GLY A 184 -24.84 -1.26 -11.17
CA GLY A 184 -24.58 -2.57 -10.56
C GLY A 184 -23.15 -2.60 -10.02
N ASP A 185 -22.35 -3.50 -10.56
CA ASP A 185 -20.95 -3.69 -10.19
C ASP A 185 -19.96 -3.11 -11.19
N ARG A 186 -20.43 -2.48 -12.26
CA ARG A 186 -19.60 -1.90 -13.31
C ARG A 186 -19.41 -0.40 -13.10
N ALA A 187 -18.18 0.07 -13.08
CA ALA A 187 -17.82 1.48 -13.16
C ALA A 187 -18.29 2.05 -14.51
N VAL A 188 -19.06 3.16 -14.50
CA VAL A 188 -19.65 3.71 -15.73
C VAL A 188 -19.30 5.17 -15.98
N ARG A 189 -19.14 5.98 -14.91
CA ARG A 189 -18.88 7.42 -15.08
C ARG A 189 -18.02 7.97 -13.96
N LEU A 190 -17.09 8.85 -14.33
CA LEU A 190 -16.38 9.71 -13.39
C LEU A 190 -17.32 10.84 -12.94
N ASP A 191 -17.60 10.91 -11.64
CA ASP A 191 -18.48 11.95 -11.11
C ASP A 191 -17.70 13.17 -10.63
N THR A 192 -16.69 12.94 -9.77
CA THR A 192 -15.95 14.05 -9.15
C THR A 192 -14.49 13.68 -8.94
N VAL A 193 -13.61 14.65 -9.23
CA VAL A 193 -12.19 14.63 -8.84
C VAL A 193 -11.94 15.79 -7.88
N VAL A 194 -11.32 15.52 -6.74
CA VAL A 194 -10.83 16.54 -5.80
C VAL A 194 -9.32 16.45 -5.72
N VAL A 195 -8.64 17.58 -5.88
CA VAL A 195 -7.19 17.69 -5.69
C VAL A 195 -6.92 18.79 -4.67
N SER A 196 -6.26 18.43 -3.57
CA SER A 196 -5.74 19.39 -2.60
C SER A 196 -4.23 19.34 -2.66
N SER A 197 -3.59 20.45 -3.05
CA SER A 197 -2.13 20.53 -3.19
C SER A 197 -1.57 21.74 -2.46
N GLN A 198 -0.56 21.49 -1.63
CA GLN A 198 0.23 22.55 -1.03
C GLN A 198 0.98 23.31 -2.12
N HIS A 199 1.02 24.64 -2.00
CA HIS A 199 1.64 25.53 -2.99
C HIS A 199 2.39 26.69 -2.33
N ALA A 200 3.22 27.37 -3.11
CA ALA A 200 3.88 28.60 -2.68
C ALA A 200 2.86 29.71 -2.38
N ASP A 201 3.23 30.66 -1.53
CA ASP A 201 2.38 31.83 -1.28
C ASP A 201 2.29 32.72 -2.53
N GLY A 202 1.19 33.48 -2.66
CA GLY A 202 0.96 34.38 -3.78
C GLY A 202 0.48 33.71 -5.08
N ILE A 203 0.18 32.41 -5.07
CA ILE A 203 -0.38 31.71 -6.24
C ILE A 203 -1.89 31.97 -6.33
N SER A 204 -2.35 32.35 -7.52
CA SER A 204 -3.79 32.46 -7.83
C SER A 204 -4.36 31.04 -7.99
N LEU A 205 -5.41 30.75 -7.23
CA LEU A 205 -6.07 29.41 -7.30
C LEU A 205 -6.88 29.25 -8.58
N GLU A 206 -7.62 30.29 -8.97
CA GLU A 206 -8.55 30.27 -10.11
C GLU A 206 -7.83 30.47 -11.45
N GLU A 207 -6.83 31.36 -11.49
CA GLU A 207 -6.15 31.75 -12.74
C GLU A 207 -4.94 30.86 -13.06
N LEU A 208 -4.35 30.17 -12.05
CA LEU A 208 -3.13 29.38 -12.24
C LEU A 208 -3.28 27.95 -11.74
N LEU A 209 -3.52 27.72 -10.42
CA LEU A 209 -3.46 26.37 -9.86
C LEU A 209 -4.52 25.45 -10.43
N ALA A 210 -5.78 25.87 -10.48
CA ALA A 210 -6.86 25.00 -10.96
C ALA A 210 -6.73 24.67 -12.46
N PRO A 211 -6.44 25.62 -13.38
CA PRO A 211 -6.15 25.29 -14.77
C PRO A 211 -4.92 24.37 -14.95
N ASP A 212 -3.84 24.60 -14.21
CA ASP A 212 -2.63 23.78 -14.30
C ASP A 212 -2.88 22.35 -13.80
N VAL A 213 -3.61 22.17 -12.70
CA VAL A 213 -3.98 20.84 -12.20
C VAL A 213 -4.87 20.11 -13.19
N GLU A 214 -5.83 20.77 -13.80
CA GLU A 214 -6.67 20.17 -14.84
C GLU A 214 -5.83 19.73 -16.05
N ASP A 215 -5.00 20.61 -16.59
CA ASP A 215 -4.26 20.40 -17.84
C ASP A 215 -3.04 19.47 -17.65
N LYS A 216 -2.31 19.56 -16.53
CA LYS A 216 -1.05 18.86 -16.31
C LYS A 216 -1.18 17.59 -15.46
N VAL A 217 -2.26 17.46 -14.67
CA VAL A 217 -2.46 16.33 -13.76
C VAL A 217 -3.66 15.49 -14.17
N ILE A 218 -4.86 16.07 -14.22
CA ILE A 218 -6.09 15.31 -14.42
C ILE A 218 -6.21 14.81 -15.86
N ALA A 219 -6.15 15.69 -16.85
CA ALA A 219 -6.33 15.34 -18.24
C ALA A 219 -5.34 14.27 -18.74
N PRO A 220 -4.01 14.33 -18.43
CA PRO A 220 -3.08 13.28 -18.82
C PRO A 220 -3.41 11.91 -18.19
N VAL A 221 -3.76 11.88 -16.90
CA VAL A 221 -4.10 10.63 -16.22
C VAL A 221 -5.38 10.00 -16.80
N LEU A 222 -6.39 10.80 -17.14
CA LEU A 222 -7.59 10.30 -17.79
C LEU A 222 -7.32 9.82 -19.23
N ALA A 223 -6.39 10.43 -19.94
CA ALA A 223 -5.96 9.98 -21.26
C ALA A 223 -5.23 8.62 -21.16
N GLU A 224 -4.29 8.47 -20.23
CA GLU A 224 -3.59 7.21 -19.98
C GLU A 224 -4.57 6.08 -19.60
N LEU A 225 -5.59 6.38 -18.79
CA LEU A 225 -6.64 5.42 -18.41
C LEU A 225 -7.43 4.93 -19.64
N ALA A 226 -7.77 5.85 -20.53
CA ALA A 226 -8.48 5.52 -21.78
C ALA A 226 -7.59 4.70 -22.74
N GLU A 227 -6.31 5.03 -22.87
CA GLU A 227 -5.33 4.29 -23.69
C GLU A 227 -5.11 2.88 -23.15
N ALA A 228 -5.15 2.68 -21.83
CA ALA A 228 -5.11 1.35 -21.19
C ALA A 228 -6.37 0.51 -21.43
N GLY A 229 -7.40 1.06 -22.09
CA GLY A 229 -8.62 0.36 -22.47
C GLY A 229 -9.74 0.37 -21.42
N THR A 230 -9.57 1.12 -20.33
CA THR A 230 -10.63 1.27 -19.31
C THR A 230 -11.78 2.11 -19.89
N GLN A 231 -12.98 1.51 -19.91
CA GLN A 231 -14.19 2.16 -20.44
C GLN A 231 -14.89 2.94 -19.33
N LEU A 232 -14.63 4.23 -19.26
CA LEU A 232 -15.24 5.15 -18.30
C LEU A 232 -15.70 6.43 -19.01
N ASP A 233 -16.96 6.82 -18.81
CA ASP A 233 -17.40 8.16 -19.25
C ASP A 233 -16.81 9.21 -18.30
N THR A 234 -15.91 10.03 -18.84
CA THR A 234 -15.27 11.13 -18.11
C THR A 234 -15.85 12.50 -18.46
N ALA A 235 -16.84 12.55 -19.38
CA ALA A 235 -17.40 13.83 -19.82
C ALA A 235 -18.20 14.49 -18.70
N GLY A 236 -17.94 15.77 -18.47
CA GLY A 236 -18.71 16.60 -17.54
C GLY A 236 -18.52 16.24 -16.05
N HIS A 237 -17.45 15.54 -15.69
CA HIS A 237 -17.10 15.35 -14.28
C HIS A 237 -16.83 16.69 -13.60
N ARG A 238 -17.00 16.72 -12.29
CA ARG A 238 -16.71 17.92 -11.48
C ARG A 238 -15.27 17.87 -11.00
N THR A 239 -14.55 18.97 -11.17
CA THR A 239 -13.20 19.15 -10.62
C THR A 239 -13.23 20.17 -9.48
N LEU A 240 -12.65 19.82 -8.34
CA LEU A 240 -12.49 20.67 -7.18
C LEU A 240 -11.01 20.75 -6.81
N VAL A 241 -10.39 21.92 -7.02
CA VAL A 241 -8.98 22.16 -6.67
C VAL A 241 -8.91 23.08 -5.46
N ASN A 242 -8.25 22.64 -4.40
CA ASN A 242 -8.13 23.37 -3.13
C ASN A 242 -9.45 24.02 -2.68
N PRO A 243 -10.54 23.27 -2.50
CA PRO A 243 -11.87 23.84 -2.24
C PRO A 243 -11.96 24.67 -0.95
N THR A 244 -11.01 24.50 -0.03
CA THR A 244 -10.89 25.36 1.16
C THR A 244 -10.22 26.71 0.88
N GLY A 245 -9.69 26.91 -0.33
CA GLY A 245 -8.92 28.07 -0.71
C GLY A 245 -7.41 27.83 -0.60
N LYS A 246 -6.71 28.67 0.15
CA LYS A 246 -5.25 28.68 0.29
C LYS A 246 -4.72 27.44 1.00
N PHE A 247 -3.68 26.79 0.45
CA PHE A 247 -2.97 25.67 1.07
C PHE A 247 -1.45 25.92 1.01
N VAL A 248 -0.98 26.91 1.77
CA VAL A 248 0.46 27.25 1.88
C VAL A 248 1.10 26.52 3.04
N ILE A 249 0.45 26.48 4.20
CA ILE A 249 0.90 25.71 5.36
C ILE A 249 0.42 24.28 5.21
N GLY A 250 1.37 23.35 5.08
CA GLY A 250 1.12 21.92 4.91
C GLY A 250 2.31 21.09 5.38
N GLY A 251 2.28 19.79 5.11
CA GLY A 251 3.27 18.86 5.61
C GLY A 251 3.28 18.78 7.14
N PRO A 252 4.38 18.36 7.78
CA PRO A 252 4.49 18.21 9.23
C PRO A 252 4.25 19.50 10.04
N MET A 253 4.34 20.66 9.42
CA MET A 253 3.98 21.93 10.05
C MET A 253 2.46 22.13 10.14
N GLY A 254 1.70 21.57 9.21
CA GLY A 254 0.24 21.67 9.18
C GLY A 254 -0.44 20.62 10.05
N ASP A 255 0.06 19.39 10.02
CA ASP A 255 -0.49 18.24 10.77
C ASP A 255 0.60 17.23 11.09
N ALA A 256 0.47 16.57 12.24
CA ALA A 256 1.38 15.49 12.63
C ALA A 256 1.12 14.22 11.82
N GLY A 257 2.20 13.52 11.44
CA GLY A 257 2.12 12.21 10.78
C GLY A 257 2.55 11.08 11.67
N LEU A 258 2.02 9.88 11.39
CA LEU A 258 2.41 8.63 12.04
C LEU A 258 2.42 7.49 11.01
N THR A 259 3.32 6.54 11.18
CA THR A 259 3.34 5.29 10.42
C THR A 259 2.02 4.54 10.58
N GLY A 260 1.48 4.01 9.47
CA GLY A 260 0.30 3.15 9.50
C GLY A 260 -1.04 3.86 9.69
N ARG A 261 -1.12 5.16 9.41
CA ARG A 261 -2.40 5.92 9.47
C ARG A 261 -3.10 6.07 8.12
N LYS A 262 -2.59 5.46 7.05
CA LYS A 262 -3.18 5.48 5.71
C LYS A 262 -3.48 4.07 5.18
N ILE A 263 -3.87 3.16 6.08
CA ILE A 263 -4.06 1.73 5.78
C ILE A 263 -5.11 1.46 4.70
N ILE A 264 -6.11 2.30 4.55
CA ILE A 264 -7.14 2.18 3.51
C ILE A 264 -6.61 2.71 2.16
N VAL A 265 -5.82 3.78 2.17
CA VAL A 265 -5.08 4.27 0.99
C VAL A 265 -4.04 3.24 0.54
N ASP A 266 -3.37 2.60 1.48
CA ASP A 266 -2.36 1.57 1.22
C ASP A 266 -2.93 0.32 0.55
N THR A 267 -4.24 0.06 0.68
CA THR A 267 -4.90 -1.16 0.22
C THR A 267 -5.90 -0.89 -0.92
N TYR A 268 -7.19 -0.89 -0.65
CA TYR A 268 -8.22 -0.92 -1.70
C TYR A 268 -9.17 0.28 -1.68
N GLY A 269 -8.83 1.36 -0.96
CA GLY A 269 -9.63 2.59 -0.93
C GLY A 269 -11.04 2.43 -0.36
N GLY A 270 -11.26 1.43 0.48
CA GLY A 270 -12.57 1.12 1.08
C GLY A 270 -13.44 0.14 0.28
N MET A 271 -12.99 -0.35 -0.88
CA MET A 271 -13.75 -1.33 -1.67
C MET A 271 -13.76 -2.72 -1.02
N ALA A 272 -12.69 -3.09 -0.32
CA ALA A 272 -12.56 -4.32 0.42
C ALA A 272 -12.59 -4.09 1.93
N ARG A 273 -12.84 -5.16 2.70
CA ARG A 273 -12.64 -5.18 4.14
C ARG A 273 -11.15 -5.01 4.49
N HIS A 274 -10.88 -4.64 5.73
CA HIS A 274 -9.52 -4.48 6.23
C HIS A 274 -9.39 -5.06 7.64
N GLY A 275 -8.27 -5.74 7.91
CA GLY A 275 -8.01 -6.35 9.22
C GLY A 275 -7.51 -5.39 10.29
N GLY A 276 -7.10 -4.18 9.90
CA GLY A 276 -6.60 -3.12 10.80
C GLY A 276 -5.08 -3.05 10.92
N GLY A 277 -4.33 -4.06 10.44
CA GLY A 277 -2.86 -4.08 10.50
C GLY A 277 -2.23 -3.08 9.52
N ALA A 278 -1.26 -2.30 9.99
CA ALA A 278 -0.39 -1.46 9.16
C ALA A 278 0.76 -2.28 8.57
N PHE A 279 1.35 -1.81 7.46
CA PHE A 279 2.41 -2.51 6.73
C PHE A 279 3.80 -1.92 6.97
N SER A 280 3.97 -0.62 6.73
CA SER A 280 5.27 0.05 6.74
C SER A 280 5.99 -0.12 8.08
N GLY A 281 7.30 -0.33 8.02
CA GLY A 281 8.17 -0.55 9.17
C GLY A 281 8.16 -1.97 9.74
N LYS A 282 7.36 -2.88 9.19
CA LYS A 282 7.25 -4.29 9.60
C LYS A 282 7.99 -5.21 8.63
N ASP A 283 8.90 -6.04 9.14
CA ASP A 283 9.50 -7.13 8.36
C ASP A 283 8.48 -8.23 8.05
N PRO A 284 8.74 -9.12 7.05
CA PRO A 284 7.75 -10.09 6.57
C PRO A 284 7.39 -11.22 7.56
N SER A 285 8.01 -11.31 8.72
CA SER A 285 7.56 -12.20 9.79
C SER A 285 6.23 -11.74 10.41
N LYS A 286 5.89 -10.48 10.24
CA LYS A 286 4.62 -9.90 10.66
C LYS A 286 3.57 -10.20 9.61
N VAL A 287 2.63 -11.08 9.96
CA VAL A 287 1.55 -11.53 9.06
C VAL A 287 0.62 -10.40 8.63
N ASP A 288 0.51 -9.32 9.40
CA ASP A 288 -0.18 -8.10 8.98
C ASP A 288 0.24 -7.65 7.58
N ARG A 289 1.53 -7.73 7.28
CA ARG A 289 2.10 -7.36 5.99
C ARG A 289 2.16 -8.54 5.03
N SER A 290 2.84 -9.61 5.39
CA SER A 290 3.10 -10.75 4.50
C SER A 290 1.83 -11.48 4.07
N ALA A 291 0.88 -11.69 4.98
CA ALA A 291 -0.37 -12.36 4.65
C ALA A 291 -1.35 -11.46 3.90
N ALA A 292 -1.34 -10.13 4.10
CA ALA A 292 -2.08 -9.21 3.27
C ALA A 292 -1.56 -9.25 1.81
N TYR A 293 -0.25 -9.35 1.61
CA TYR A 293 0.34 -9.53 0.27
C TYR A 293 -0.03 -10.89 -0.33
N ALA A 294 0.04 -11.97 0.45
CA ALA A 294 -0.34 -13.30 -0.02
C ALA A 294 -1.82 -13.39 -0.40
N THR A 295 -2.72 -12.81 0.40
CA THR A 295 -4.16 -12.79 0.07
C THR A 295 -4.48 -11.94 -1.15
N ARG A 296 -3.72 -10.84 -1.39
CA ARG A 296 -3.78 -10.11 -2.68
C ARG A 296 -3.35 -11.01 -3.84
N TRP A 297 -2.24 -11.72 -3.71
CA TRP A 297 -1.75 -12.66 -4.73
C TRP A 297 -2.80 -13.74 -5.05
N VAL A 298 -3.42 -14.33 -4.02
CA VAL A 298 -4.53 -15.29 -4.20
C VAL A 298 -5.70 -14.66 -4.95
N ALA A 299 -6.25 -13.54 -4.44
CA ALA A 299 -7.42 -12.89 -5.03
C ALA A 299 -7.17 -12.49 -6.50
N LYS A 300 -5.96 -11.96 -6.79
CA LYS A 300 -5.58 -11.56 -8.14
C LYS A 300 -5.52 -12.76 -9.10
N ASN A 301 -4.96 -13.89 -8.66
CA ASN A 301 -4.92 -15.10 -9.48
C ASN A 301 -6.31 -15.71 -9.70
N VAL A 302 -7.22 -15.64 -8.72
CA VAL A 302 -8.62 -16.10 -8.89
C VAL A 302 -9.32 -15.30 -9.97
N VAL A 303 -9.21 -13.96 -9.95
CA VAL A 303 -9.84 -13.10 -10.96
C VAL A 303 -9.15 -13.28 -12.32
N ALA A 304 -7.82 -13.32 -12.38
CA ALA A 304 -7.07 -13.55 -13.61
C ALA A 304 -7.33 -14.94 -14.24
N ALA A 305 -7.65 -15.95 -13.41
CA ALA A 305 -8.08 -17.27 -13.89
C ALA A 305 -9.49 -17.28 -14.49
N GLY A 306 -10.25 -16.18 -14.36
CA GLY A 306 -11.65 -16.09 -14.79
C GLY A 306 -12.62 -16.86 -13.90
N LEU A 307 -12.22 -17.16 -12.65
CA LEU A 307 -13.07 -17.89 -11.70
C LEU A 307 -14.12 -16.98 -11.04
N ALA A 308 -13.88 -15.69 -11.02
CA ALA A 308 -14.80 -14.63 -10.59
C ALA A 308 -14.38 -13.30 -11.21
N THR A 309 -15.28 -12.31 -11.30
CA THR A 309 -14.90 -10.93 -11.65
C THR A 309 -14.50 -10.10 -10.42
N ARG A 310 -14.82 -10.60 -9.22
CA ARG A 310 -14.44 -10.04 -7.93
C ARG A 310 -14.10 -11.16 -6.96
N CYS A 311 -13.04 -10.96 -6.20
CA CYS A 311 -12.64 -11.92 -5.18
C CYS A 311 -12.06 -11.20 -3.97
N GLU A 312 -12.61 -11.48 -2.79
CA GLU A 312 -12.05 -11.09 -1.50
C GLU A 312 -11.66 -12.36 -0.74
N VAL A 313 -10.46 -12.36 -0.19
CA VAL A 313 -9.91 -13.48 0.58
C VAL A 313 -9.55 -12.98 1.98
N GLN A 314 -10.10 -13.60 3.01
CA GLN A 314 -9.68 -13.39 4.40
C GLN A 314 -8.84 -14.59 4.84
N VAL A 315 -7.72 -14.31 5.50
CA VAL A 315 -6.94 -15.31 6.26
C VAL A 315 -6.81 -14.85 7.70
N ALA A 316 -6.80 -15.80 8.65
CA ALA A 316 -6.65 -15.51 10.06
C ALA A 316 -5.58 -16.39 10.68
N TYR A 317 -4.80 -15.81 11.61
CA TYR A 317 -3.73 -16.51 12.35
C TYR A 317 -3.92 -16.39 13.86
N ALA A 318 -3.38 -17.38 14.57
CA ALA A 318 -3.12 -17.31 16.01
C ALA A 318 -1.61 -17.15 16.23
N ILE A 319 -1.22 -16.32 17.20
CA ILE A 319 0.18 -16.11 17.53
C ILE A 319 0.90 -17.45 17.80
N GLY A 320 2.10 -17.61 17.25
CA GLY A 320 2.93 -18.79 17.42
C GLY A 320 2.45 -20.05 16.69
N LYS A 321 1.42 -19.97 15.83
CA LYS A 321 0.98 -21.07 14.97
C LYS A 321 1.42 -20.85 13.52
N ALA A 322 1.86 -21.92 12.87
CA ALA A 322 2.23 -21.89 11.45
C ALA A 322 0.98 -21.93 10.54
N HIS A 323 0.04 -22.81 10.83
CA HIS A 323 -1.15 -22.94 9.99
C HIS A 323 -2.19 -21.85 10.29
N PRO A 324 -2.79 -21.23 9.25
CA PRO A 324 -3.94 -20.34 9.42
C PRO A 324 -5.06 -21.04 10.22
N VAL A 325 -5.74 -20.27 11.07
CA VAL A 325 -6.91 -20.77 11.83
C VAL A 325 -8.22 -20.58 11.07
N GLY A 326 -8.21 -19.81 9.98
CA GLY A 326 -9.37 -19.59 9.12
C GLY A 326 -9.00 -19.08 7.75
N LEU A 327 -9.78 -19.48 6.75
CA LEU A 327 -9.77 -18.97 5.39
C LEU A 327 -11.21 -18.76 4.95
N TYR A 328 -11.53 -17.57 4.46
CA TYR A 328 -12.83 -17.24 3.91
C TYR A 328 -12.65 -16.60 2.54
N VAL A 329 -13.48 -17.01 1.58
CA VAL A 329 -13.46 -16.52 0.20
C VAL A 329 -14.84 -15.98 -0.14
N GLU A 330 -14.90 -14.78 -0.67
CA GLU A 330 -16.12 -14.10 -1.13
C GLU A 330 -15.95 -13.66 -2.58
N THR A 331 -16.90 -14.00 -3.43
CA THR A 331 -16.89 -13.66 -4.86
C THR A 331 -18.05 -12.74 -5.26
N PHE A 332 -18.85 -12.33 -4.30
CA PHE A 332 -19.96 -11.38 -4.49
C PHE A 332 -21.00 -11.83 -5.53
N GLY A 333 -21.17 -13.15 -5.70
CA GLY A 333 -22.08 -13.73 -6.70
C GLY A 333 -21.56 -13.63 -8.14
N THR A 334 -20.27 -13.44 -8.34
CA THR A 334 -19.65 -13.35 -9.67
C THR A 334 -18.85 -14.60 -10.06
N GLU A 335 -18.90 -15.64 -9.25
CA GLU A 335 -18.19 -16.89 -9.45
C GLU A 335 -18.69 -17.65 -10.70
N THR A 336 -17.74 -18.33 -11.36
CA THR A 336 -18.02 -19.21 -12.51
C THR A 336 -18.09 -20.70 -12.15
N ALA A 337 -17.85 -21.02 -10.87
CA ALA A 337 -17.91 -22.38 -10.31
C ALA A 337 -18.36 -22.30 -8.84
N PRO A 338 -18.81 -23.40 -8.21
CA PRO A 338 -19.20 -23.40 -6.80
C PRO A 338 -18.09 -22.83 -5.90
N ILE A 339 -18.46 -21.96 -4.96
CA ILE A 339 -17.50 -21.26 -4.09
C ILE A 339 -16.64 -22.22 -3.29
N GLU A 340 -17.19 -23.36 -2.87
CA GLU A 340 -16.47 -24.40 -2.15
C GLU A 340 -15.38 -25.05 -3.02
N ALA A 341 -15.62 -25.19 -4.33
CA ALA A 341 -14.63 -25.70 -5.27
C ALA A 341 -13.50 -24.68 -5.50
N ILE A 342 -13.83 -23.38 -5.60
CA ILE A 342 -12.83 -22.31 -5.69
C ILE A 342 -11.99 -22.27 -4.42
N GLN A 343 -12.60 -22.33 -3.24
CA GLN A 343 -11.87 -22.35 -1.96
C GLN A 343 -10.96 -23.59 -1.84
N LYS A 344 -11.41 -24.76 -2.27
CA LYS A 344 -10.60 -25.98 -2.31
C LYS A 344 -9.42 -25.83 -3.28
N ALA A 345 -9.63 -25.24 -4.45
CA ALA A 345 -8.55 -24.97 -5.40
C ALA A 345 -7.51 -24.01 -4.80
N ILE A 346 -7.95 -22.95 -4.13
CA ILE A 346 -7.05 -22.01 -3.43
C ILE A 346 -6.19 -22.75 -2.41
N THR A 347 -6.77 -23.55 -1.52
CA THR A 347 -6.03 -24.30 -0.49
C THR A 347 -5.12 -25.38 -1.06
N THR A 348 -5.36 -25.83 -2.28
CA THR A 348 -4.50 -26.80 -2.98
C THR A 348 -3.29 -26.13 -3.61
N VAL A 349 -3.45 -24.89 -4.10
CA VAL A 349 -2.43 -24.16 -4.89
C VAL A 349 -1.56 -23.27 -4.03
N PHE A 350 -2.12 -22.67 -2.98
CA PHE A 350 -1.42 -21.69 -2.15
C PHE A 350 -1.17 -22.21 -0.74
N ASP A 351 0.07 -22.17 -0.33
CA ASP A 351 0.46 -22.40 1.05
C ASP A 351 0.50 -21.06 1.80
N LEU A 352 -0.44 -20.87 2.72
CA LEU A 352 -0.58 -19.63 3.47
C LEU A 352 0.10 -19.66 4.85
N ARG A 353 1.01 -20.61 5.09
CA ARG A 353 1.87 -20.57 6.28
C ARG A 353 2.88 -19.43 6.17
N PRO A 354 3.23 -18.71 7.25
CA PRO A 354 4.11 -17.53 7.19
C PRO A 354 5.43 -17.78 6.45
N ALA A 355 6.11 -18.90 6.73
CA ALA A 355 7.37 -19.25 6.08
C ALA A 355 7.21 -19.54 4.58
N ALA A 356 6.11 -20.16 4.16
CA ALA A 356 5.81 -20.41 2.76
C ALA A 356 5.54 -19.10 2.01
N ILE A 357 4.78 -18.19 2.60
CA ILE A 357 4.51 -16.86 2.03
C ILE A 357 5.81 -16.08 1.80
N VAL A 358 6.68 -16.05 2.82
CA VAL A 358 7.99 -15.37 2.74
C VAL A 358 8.83 -15.94 1.60
N HIS A 359 8.87 -17.28 1.46
CA HIS A 359 9.57 -17.97 0.41
C HIS A 359 8.98 -17.70 -0.98
N ASP A 360 7.66 -17.93 -1.15
CA ASP A 360 7.01 -17.88 -2.45
C ASP A 360 6.95 -16.47 -3.05
N LEU A 361 6.83 -15.46 -2.18
CA LEU A 361 6.84 -14.05 -2.57
C LEU A 361 8.23 -13.39 -2.49
N ASP A 362 9.27 -14.15 -2.05
CA ASP A 362 10.66 -13.69 -1.94
C ASP A 362 10.78 -12.36 -1.16
N LEU A 363 10.27 -12.37 0.07
CA LEU A 363 10.08 -11.16 0.88
C LEU A 363 11.31 -10.75 1.74
N LEU A 364 12.39 -11.55 1.80
CA LEU A 364 13.58 -11.22 2.61
C LEU A 364 14.57 -10.29 1.87
N ARG A 365 14.05 -9.35 1.11
CA ARG A 365 14.82 -8.40 0.30
C ARG A 365 14.43 -6.96 0.61
N PRO A 366 15.30 -5.98 0.31
CA PRO A 366 14.99 -4.55 0.47
C PRO A 366 14.05 -4.08 -0.67
N ILE A 367 12.76 -4.41 -0.58
CA ILE A 367 11.73 -4.14 -1.61
C ILE A 367 10.57 -3.29 -1.08
N TYR A 368 10.68 -2.75 0.13
CA TYR A 368 9.56 -2.16 0.85
C TYR A 368 9.40 -0.66 0.67
N LEU A 369 10.49 0.10 0.53
CA LEU A 369 10.41 1.54 0.33
C LEU A 369 9.49 1.96 -0.85
N PRO A 370 9.52 1.29 -2.03
CA PRO A 370 8.61 1.65 -3.13
C PRO A 370 7.12 1.49 -2.78
N THR A 371 6.79 0.65 -1.79
CA THR A 371 5.40 0.42 -1.37
C THR A 371 4.86 1.52 -0.46
N ALA A 372 5.73 2.30 0.17
CA ALA A 372 5.37 3.25 1.22
C ALA A 372 4.62 4.49 0.73
N ALA A 373 4.42 4.66 -0.57
CA ALA A 373 3.59 5.70 -1.16
C ALA A 373 2.85 5.14 -2.39
N TYR A 374 1.65 5.68 -2.66
CA TYR A 374 0.81 5.34 -3.82
C TYR A 374 0.25 3.92 -3.84
N GLY A 375 0.07 3.31 -2.66
CA GLY A 375 -0.53 2.00 -2.47
C GLY A 375 0.45 0.82 -2.61
N HIS A 376 0.10 -0.27 -1.94
CA HIS A 376 0.87 -1.51 -1.96
C HIS A 376 0.42 -2.48 -3.05
N PHE A 377 -0.71 -2.22 -3.72
CA PHE A 377 -1.33 -3.11 -4.69
C PHE A 377 -1.57 -2.42 -6.04
N GLY A 378 -1.69 -3.24 -7.10
CA GLY A 378 -1.93 -2.76 -8.46
C GLY A 378 -0.71 -2.11 -9.11
N ARG A 379 0.49 -2.49 -8.71
CA ARG A 379 1.76 -1.93 -9.17
C ARG A 379 2.69 -3.01 -9.72
N THR A 380 3.66 -2.60 -10.49
CA THR A 380 4.67 -3.50 -11.07
C THR A 380 6.07 -3.10 -10.65
N SER A 381 7.04 -3.99 -10.85
CA SER A 381 8.47 -3.75 -10.56
C SER A 381 9.12 -2.63 -11.39
N ALA A 382 8.37 -1.98 -12.30
CA ALA A 382 8.88 -0.86 -13.11
C ALA A 382 9.30 0.37 -12.30
N ASP A 383 8.95 0.42 -11.00
CA ASP A 383 9.32 1.52 -10.10
C ASP A 383 10.78 1.44 -9.57
N GLY A 384 11.65 0.70 -10.26
CA GLY A 384 13.09 0.77 -10.07
C GLY A 384 13.71 -0.24 -9.10
N VAL A 385 12.92 -1.12 -8.48
CA VAL A 385 13.41 -2.20 -7.62
C VAL A 385 13.00 -3.54 -8.21
N GLU A 386 13.96 -4.30 -8.71
CA GLU A 386 13.73 -5.62 -9.28
C GLU A 386 13.07 -6.57 -8.27
N GLY A 387 11.94 -7.16 -8.66
CA GLY A 387 11.17 -8.09 -7.84
C GLY A 387 10.34 -7.43 -6.73
N ALA A 388 10.23 -6.10 -6.66
CA ALA A 388 9.20 -5.43 -5.87
C ALA A 388 7.81 -5.83 -6.39
N PHE A 389 6.83 -5.79 -5.50
CA PHE A 389 5.44 -6.15 -5.81
C PHE A 389 5.26 -7.58 -6.33
N SER A 390 6.05 -8.55 -5.82
CA SER A 390 5.99 -9.98 -6.22
C SER A 390 4.60 -10.61 -6.04
N TRP A 391 3.77 -10.06 -5.14
CA TRP A 391 2.37 -10.46 -4.91
C TRP A 391 1.41 -10.02 -6.01
N GLU A 392 1.86 -9.25 -6.99
CA GLU A 392 1.07 -8.86 -8.16
C GLU A 392 1.19 -9.86 -9.33
N ARG A 393 1.97 -10.94 -9.18
CA ARG A 393 2.10 -11.99 -10.20
C ARG A 393 0.81 -12.76 -10.38
N THR A 394 0.54 -13.16 -11.64
CA THR A 394 -0.57 -14.05 -12.02
C THR A 394 -0.07 -15.44 -12.42
N ASP A 395 0.95 -15.90 -11.75
CA ASP A 395 1.72 -17.12 -12.06
C ASP A 395 1.03 -18.43 -11.63
N ARG A 396 -0.09 -18.37 -10.91
CA ARG A 396 -0.85 -19.53 -10.42
C ARG A 396 -2.17 -19.78 -11.17
N VAL A 397 -2.44 -19.04 -12.22
CA VAL A 397 -3.69 -19.11 -13.00
C VAL A 397 -3.95 -20.54 -13.52
N GLU A 398 -2.97 -21.16 -14.17
CA GLU A 398 -3.14 -22.50 -14.73
C GLU A 398 -3.21 -23.60 -13.66
N GLU A 399 -2.56 -23.40 -12.53
CA GLU A 399 -2.66 -24.32 -11.39
C GLU A 399 -4.05 -24.28 -10.77
N LEU A 400 -4.63 -23.09 -10.60
CA LEU A 400 -6.01 -22.91 -10.12
C LEU A 400 -7.02 -23.56 -11.05
N ARG A 401 -6.89 -23.35 -12.36
CA ARG A 401 -7.78 -23.97 -13.36
C ARG A 401 -7.72 -25.50 -13.31
N ARG A 402 -6.52 -26.07 -13.16
CA ARG A 402 -6.33 -27.53 -13.03
C ARG A 402 -6.91 -28.05 -11.72
N ALA A 403 -6.67 -27.37 -10.60
CA ALA A 403 -7.20 -27.77 -9.29
C ALA A 403 -8.73 -27.72 -9.22
N LEU A 404 -9.36 -26.84 -10.03
CA LEU A 404 -10.82 -26.76 -10.12
C LEU A 404 -11.41 -27.90 -10.98
N ALA A 405 -10.67 -28.40 -11.99
CA ALA A 405 -11.13 -29.45 -12.91
C ALA A 405 -11.00 -30.88 -12.33
N GLY A 406 -10.25 -31.07 -11.25
CA GLY A 406 -10.00 -32.36 -10.58
C GLY A 406 -10.74 -32.49 -9.28
#